data_4acdc68bcf09b1798e258c36c9c0f03b
#
_entry.id   4acdc68bcf09b1798e258c36c9c0f03b
#
_cell.length_a   1.000
_cell.length_b   1.000
_cell.length_c   1.000
_cell.angle_alpha   90.00
_cell.angle_beta   90.00
_cell.angle_gamma   90.00
#
_symmetry.space_group_name_H-M   'P 1'
#
loop_
_entity.id
_entity.type
_entity.pdbx_description
1 polymer ?
#
loop_
_entity_poly.entity_id
_entity_poly.type
_entity_poly.pdbx_seq_one_letter_code
_entity_poly.pdbx_strand_id
1 'polypeptide(L)'
;WVSWVPVTPKWLRQYVHEDDVVDITERLAFGPPTGGYEVFNICPPGPVVRGADMAKAVGKHTLPIYPWMVRLAFFWVWHLTRGRIPTSSGSWKGYSYPIAVDGSKVARVLGYAYRYSGLDAFQYTNGAYESYVPENLHRHKP
;
A
#
# COMPACT_ATOMS: atom_id res chain seq x y z
N TRP A 1 -7.20 -17.63 -14.07
CA TRP A 1 -6.25 -16.62 -13.55
C TRP A 1 -6.49 -15.32 -14.31
N VAL A 2 -6.86 -14.25 -13.63
CA VAL A 2 -7.15 -12.97 -14.27
C VAL A 2 -5.83 -12.32 -14.64
N SER A 3 -5.56 -12.19 -15.95
CA SER A 3 -4.37 -11.54 -16.49
C SER A 3 -4.44 -10.02 -16.48
N TRP A 4 -5.56 -9.44 -16.06
CA TRP A 4 -5.82 -8.01 -16.12
C TRP A 4 -6.10 -7.45 -14.72
N VAL A 5 -5.49 -6.30 -14.43
CA VAL A 5 -5.72 -5.54 -13.20
C VAL A 5 -6.57 -4.33 -13.54
N PRO A 6 -7.80 -4.22 -13.00
CA PRO A 6 -8.61 -3.03 -13.18
C PRO A 6 -8.02 -1.86 -12.40
N VAL A 7 -7.72 -0.76 -13.09
CA VAL A 7 -7.17 0.44 -12.47
C VAL A 7 -7.89 1.68 -12.98
N THR A 8 -8.09 2.65 -12.09
CA THR A 8 -8.57 3.97 -12.51
C THR A 8 -7.38 4.85 -12.90
N PRO A 9 -7.54 5.83 -13.81
CA PRO A 9 -6.44 6.71 -14.22
C PRO A 9 -5.83 7.52 -13.08
N LYS A 10 -6.60 7.76 -12.02
CA LYS A 10 -6.17 8.52 -10.84
C LYS A 10 -5.72 7.65 -9.68
N TRP A 11 -5.62 6.34 -9.87
CA TRP A 11 -5.21 5.43 -8.81
C TRP A 11 -3.71 5.59 -8.54
N LEU A 12 -3.38 6.02 -7.32
CA LEU A 12 -2.02 6.16 -6.81
C LEU A 12 -1.96 5.58 -5.41
N ARG A 13 -0.89 4.87 -5.09
CA ARG A 13 -0.65 4.26 -3.77
C ARG A 13 0.80 4.46 -3.34
N GLN A 14 0.97 4.46 -2.03
CA GLN A 14 2.28 4.38 -1.41
C GLN A 14 2.37 3.04 -0.68
N TYR A 15 3.54 2.44 -0.77
CA TYR A 15 3.88 1.21 -0.08
C TYR A 15 5.11 1.46 0.76
N VAL A 16 5.18 0.82 1.91
CA VAL A 16 6.33 0.83 2.79
C VAL A 16 6.69 -0.62 3.11
N HIS A 17 7.98 -0.92 3.11
CA HIS A 17 8.46 -2.25 3.44
C HIS A 17 8.36 -2.49 4.95
N GLU A 18 8.06 -3.73 5.35
CA GLU A 18 7.89 -4.07 6.77
C GLU A 18 9.15 -3.78 7.59
N ASP A 19 10.34 -4.03 7.07
CA ASP A 19 11.60 -3.75 7.75
C ASP A 19 11.76 -2.26 8.06
N ASP A 20 11.36 -1.37 7.15
CA ASP A 20 11.38 0.06 7.39
C ASP A 20 10.37 0.47 8.45
N VAL A 21 9.18 -0.16 8.46
CA VAL A 21 8.16 0.10 9.49
C VAL A 21 8.66 -0.32 10.87
N VAL A 22 9.26 -1.50 10.97
CA VAL A 22 9.79 -2.02 12.24
C VAL A 22 10.92 -1.15 12.76
N ASP A 23 11.90 -0.82 11.93
CA ASP A 23 13.02 0.04 12.31
C ASP A 23 12.56 1.42 12.79
N ILE A 24 11.60 2.03 12.09
CA ILE A 24 11.05 3.33 12.49
C ILE A 24 10.30 3.20 13.81
N THR A 25 9.51 2.14 13.98
CA THR A 25 8.76 1.88 15.22
C THR A 25 9.71 1.66 16.40
N GLU A 26 10.79 0.90 16.21
CA GLU A 26 11.82 0.68 17.22
C GLU A 26 12.48 2.00 17.62
N ARG A 27 12.87 2.83 16.66
CA ARG A 27 13.44 4.16 16.94
C ARG A 27 12.49 5.08 17.70
N LEU A 28 11.20 5.03 17.38
CA LEU A 28 10.19 5.82 18.10
C LEU A 28 9.91 5.30 19.50
N ALA A 29 9.98 3.97 19.71
CA ALA A 29 9.69 3.34 21.01
C ALA A 29 10.88 3.43 21.99
N PHE A 30 12.11 3.29 21.49
CA PHE A 30 13.31 3.15 22.32
C PHE A 30 14.36 4.24 22.07
N GLY A 31 14.15 5.08 21.08
CA GLY A 31 15.02 6.22 20.77
C GLY A 31 14.86 7.39 21.76
N PRO A 32 15.67 8.42 21.60
CA PRO A 32 15.55 9.63 22.41
C PRO A 32 14.16 10.27 22.21
N PRO A 33 13.57 10.83 23.29
CA PRO A 33 12.25 11.45 23.18
C PRO A 33 12.27 12.64 22.19
N THR A 34 11.25 12.74 21.36
CA THR A 34 11.08 13.80 20.35
C THR A 34 10.55 15.12 20.92
N GLY A 35 10.40 15.20 22.25
CA GLY A 35 10.06 16.45 22.93
C GLY A 35 8.57 16.74 23.13
N GLY A 36 7.67 15.82 22.74
CA GLY A 36 6.23 16.01 22.89
C GLY A 36 5.40 15.00 22.13
N TYR A 37 4.10 15.29 21.98
CA TYR A 37 3.21 14.46 21.16
C TYR A 37 3.49 14.70 19.67
N GLU A 38 3.90 13.65 18.99
CA GLU A 38 4.27 13.71 17.58
C GLU A 38 3.51 12.66 16.76
N VAL A 39 3.11 13.03 15.55
CA VAL A 39 2.47 12.12 14.58
C VAL A 39 3.36 12.01 13.35
N PHE A 40 3.60 10.79 12.92
CA PHE A 40 4.41 10.48 11.75
C PHE A 40 3.60 9.70 10.71
N ASN A 41 3.68 10.13 9.44
CA ASN A 41 3.27 9.31 8.32
C ASN A 41 4.49 8.50 7.87
N ILE A 42 4.38 7.19 7.90
CA ILE A 42 5.47 6.29 7.49
C ILE A 42 5.28 5.96 6.01
N CYS A 43 6.03 6.62 5.15
CA CYS A 43 6.10 6.30 3.74
C CYS A 43 7.45 6.77 3.16
N PRO A 44 8.08 5.98 2.25
CA PRO A 44 9.34 6.34 1.65
C PRO A 44 9.17 7.57 0.74
N PRO A 45 10.21 8.41 0.63
CA PRO A 45 10.24 9.49 -0.34
C PRO A 45 10.31 8.93 -1.76
N GLY A 46 9.83 9.72 -2.74
CA GLY A 46 9.91 9.34 -4.14
C GLY A 46 8.54 9.23 -4.82
N PRO A 47 8.52 8.70 -6.03
CA PRO A 47 7.30 8.64 -6.83
C PRO A 47 6.28 7.70 -6.21
N VAL A 48 5.03 8.14 -6.25
CA VAL A 48 3.88 7.33 -5.84
C VAL A 48 3.64 6.23 -6.88
N VAL A 49 3.36 5.02 -6.44
CA VAL A 49 3.12 3.86 -7.33
C VAL A 49 1.81 4.04 -8.08
N ARG A 50 1.88 3.98 -9.40
CA ARG A 50 0.72 4.01 -10.30
C ARG A 50 0.18 2.60 -10.53
N GLY A 51 -1.09 2.49 -10.88
CA GLY A 51 -1.69 1.21 -11.21
C GLY A 51 -0.98 0.46 -12.35
N ALA A 52 -0.44 1.19 -13.33
CA ALA A 52 0.35 0.60 -14.40
C ALA A 52 1.69 0.01 -13.90
N ASP A 53 2.38 0.69 -13.00
CA ASP A 53 3.64 0.23 -12.42
C ASP A 53 3.41 -1.04 -11.57
N MET A 54 2.33 -1.05 -10.79
CA MET A 54 1.91 -2.22 -10.02
C MET A 54 1.57 -3.42 -10.92
N ALA A 55 0.79 -3.21 -11.98
CA ALA A 55 0.43 -4.29 -12.90
C ALA A 55 1.67 -4.86 -13.60
N LYS A 56 2.59 -3.98 -14.05
CA LYS A 56 3.86 -4.38 -14.64
C LYS A 56 4.72 -5.20 -13.67
N ALA A 57 4.77 -4.77 -12.41
CA ALA A 57 5.55 -5.45 -11.37
C ALA A 57 5.08 -6.90 -11.11
N VAL A 58 3.79 -7.20 -11.32
CA VAL A 58 3.22 -8.55 -11.18
C VAL A 58 2.98 -9.25 -12.52
N GLY A 59 3.57 -8.74 -13.62
CA GLY A 59 3.47 -9.35 -14.94
C GLY A 59 2.05 -9.35 -15.54
N LYS A 60 1.20 -8.38 -15.16
CA LYS A 60 -0.19 -8.27 -15.61
C LYS A 60 -0.43 -7.04 -16.48
N HIS A 61 -1.49 -7.11 -17.27
CA HIS A 61 -1.96 -5.97 -18.06
C HIS A 61 -2.93 -5.12 -17.25
N THR A 62 -3.01 -3.83 -17.59
CA THR A 62 -3.99 -2.92 -16.98
C THR A 62 -5.28 -2.89 -17.79
N LEU A 63 -6.42 -2.94 -17.10
CA LEU A 63 -7.72 -2.65 -17.65
C LEU A 63 -8.17 -1.28 -17.13
N PRO A 64 -8.19 -0.22 -17.97
CA PRO A 64 -8.63 1.09 -17.53
C PRO A 64 -10.13 1.07 -17.23
N ILE A 65 -10.49 1.47 -16.03
CA ILE A 65 -11.89 1.60 -15.59
C ILE A 65 -12.13 3.01 -15.04
N TYR A 66 -13.36 3.48 -15.14
CA TYR A 66 -13.72 4.80 -14.61
C TYR A 66 -14.29 4.70 -13.19
N PRO A 67 -14.14 5.75 -12.36
CA PRO A 67 -14.64 5.75 -10.98
C PRO A 67 -16.14 5.43 -10.86
N TRP A 68 -16.97 5.87 -11.81
CA TRP A 68 -18.39 5.56 -11.81
C TRP A 68 -18.68 4.06 -12.00
N MET A 69 -17.84 3.36 -12.79
CA MET A 69 -17.95 1.90 -12.97
C MET A 69 -17.66 1.17 -11.66
N VAL A 70 -16.61 1.59 -10.95
CA VAL A 70 -16.27 1.05 -9.62
C VAL A 70 -17.42 1.28 -8.63
N ARG A 71 -17.98 2.50 -8.63
CA ARG A 71 -19.13 2.84 -7.78
C ARG A 71 -20.34 1.94 -8.06
N LEU A 72 -20.65 1.73 -9.34
CA LEU A 72 -21.78 0.88 -9.74
C LEU A 72 -21.54 -0.60 -9.37
N ALA A 73 -20.33 -1.11 -9.65
CA ALA A 73 -19.96 -2.47 -9.27
C ALA A 73 -20.05 -2.68 -7.75
N PHE A 74 -19.53 -1.75 -6.95
CA PHE A 74 -19.59 -1.81 -5.49
C PHE A 74 -21.01 -1.77 -4.96
N PHE A 75 -21.87 -0.94 -5.57
CA PHE A 75 -23.29 -0.89 -5.23
C PHE A 75 -23.95 -2.26 -5.42
N TRP A 76 -23.79 -2.87 -6.59
CA TRP A 76 -24.39 -4.16 -6.88
C TRP A 76 -23.81 -5.29 -6.03
N VAL A 77 -22.49 -5.33 -5.86
CA VAL A 77 -21.83 -6.34 -5.02
C VAL A 77 -22.34 -6.24 -3.57
N TRP A 78 -22.46 -5.04 -3.02
CA TRP A 78 -22.99 -4.82 -1.67
C TRP A 78 -24.41 -5.38 -1.53
N HIS A 79 -25.30 -5.02 -2.45
CA HIS A 79 -26.70 -5.46 -2.38
C HIS A 79 -26.87 -6.95 -2.63
N LEU A 80 -26.22 -7.51 -3.65
CA LEU A 80 -26.28 -8.94 -3.98
C LEU A 80 -25.69 -9.81 -2.88
N THR A 81 -24.62 -9.38 -2.24
CA THR A 81 -23.96 -10.12 -1.16
C THR A 81 -24.55 -9.82 0.22
N ARG A 82 -25.56 -8.94 0.30
CA ARG A 82 -26.13 -8.46 1.57
C ARG A 82 -25.07 -7.97 2.55
N GLY A 83 -24.07 -7.23 2.05
CA GLY A 83 -22.98 -6.66 2.84
C GLY A 83 -21.88 -7.65 3.26
N ARG A 84 -21.91 -8.89 2.80
CA ARG A 84 -20.84 -9.88 3.11
C ARG A 84 -19.50 -9.49 2.50
N ILE A 85 -19.50 -8.82 1.35
CA ILE A 85 -18.30 -8.24 0.75
C ILE A 85 -18.27 -6.75 1.10
N PRO A 86 -17.19 -6.22 1.71
CA PRO A 86 -17.12 -4.85 2.23
C PRO A 86 -16.95 -3.80 1.11
N THR A 87 -17.98 -3.66 0.28
CA THR A 87 -18.06 -2.67 -0.80
C THR A 87 -19.02 -1.53 -0.44
N SER A 88 -18.93 -1.03 0.78
CA SER A 88 -19.80 0.05 1.28
C SER A 88 -19.80 1.29 0.39
N SER A 89 -20.80 2.17 0.58
CA SER A 89 -21.02 3.35 -0.26
C SER A 89 -19.85 4.34 -0.38
N GLY A 90 -18.88 4.27 0.52
CA GLY A 90 -17.66 5.10 0.50
C GLY A 90 -16.42 4.39 -0.07
N SER A 91 -16.37 3.07 -0.01
CA SER A 91 -15.18 2.26 -0.33
C SER A 91 -14.69 2.44 -1.76
N TRP A 92 -15.58 2.65 -2.72
CA TRP A 92 -15.24 2.87 -4.12
C TRP A 92 -14.29 4.08 -4.33
N LYS A 93 -14.35 5.09 -3.44
CA LYS A 93 -13.46 6.26 -3.50
C LYS A 93 -12.01 5.85 -3.25
N GLY A 94 -11.78 5.01 -2.25
CA GLY A 94 -10.45 4.46 -1.97
C GLY A 94 -9.87 3.67 -3.15
N TYR A 95 -10.71 2.98 -3.94
CA TYR A 95 -10.28 2.27 -5.15
C TYR A 95 -10.13 3.14 -6.39
N SER A 96 -10.66 4.36 -6.37
CA SER A 96 -10.72 5.21 -7.56
C SER A 96 -9.77 6.40 -7.52
N TYR A 97 -9.40 6.86 -6.34
CA TYR A 97 -8.66 8.10 -6.15
C TYR A 97 -7.32 7.90 -5.46
N PRO A 98 -6.40 8.85 -5.55
CA PRO A 98 -5.11 8.79 -4.89
C PRO A 98 -5.25 8.63 -3.37
N ILE A 99 -4.39 7.78 -2.81
CA ILE A 99 -4.12 7.77 -1.38
C ILE A 99 -2.61 7.94 -1.25
N ALA A 100 -2.20 9.15 -0.87
CA ALA A 100 -0.81 9.51 -0.68
C ALA A 100 -0.71 10.52 0.46
N VAL A 101 0.35 10.38 1.25
CA VAL A 101 0.67 11.22 2.39
C VAL A 101 2.12 11.70 2.31
N ASP A 102 2.43 12.79 2.98
CA ASP A 102 3.81 13.26 3.11
C ASP A 102 4.51 12.53 4.27
N GLY A 103 5.52 11.71 3.93
CA GLY A 103 6.36 10.99 4.90
C GLY A 103 7.69 11.69 5.22
N SER A 104 7.94 12.88 4.69
CA SER A 104 9.22 13.60 4.84
C SER A 104 9.60 13.89 6.29
N LYS A 105 8.62 13.96 7.20
CA LYS A 105 8.86 14.20 8.63
C LYS A 105 9.71 13.10 9.28
N VAL A 106 9.54 11.85 8.87
CA VAL A 106 10.35 10.73 9.39
C VAL A 106 11.83 10.96 9.11
N ALA A 107 12.17 11.27 7.87
CA ALA A 107 13.56 11.56 7.51
C ALA A 107 14.11 12.79 8.24
N ARG A 108 13.31 13.87 8.34
CA ARG A 108 13.73 15.13 8.96
C ARG A 108 13.92 15.04 10.47
N VAL A 109 13.02 14.36 11.18
CA VAL A 109 13.01 14.32 12.66
C VAL A 109 13.84 13.15 13.19
N LEU A 110 13.72 11.97 12.55
CA LEU A 110 14.41 10.76 13.03
C LEU A 110 15.75 10.51 12.31
N GLY A 111 16.10 11.31 11.29
CA GLY A 111 17.27 11.05 10.46
C GLY A 111 17.20 9.70 9.75
N TYR A 112 16.00 9.18 9.50
CA TYR A 112 15.82 7.85 8.94
C TYR A 112 15.92 7.89 7.42
N ALA A 113 16.77 7.02 6.86
CA ALA A 113 16.86 6.77 5.42
C ALA A 113 16.15 5.43 5.12
N TYR A 114 15.10 5.48 4.33
CA TYR A 114 14.37 4.28 3.92
C TYR A 114 15.26 3.36 3.08
N ARG A 115 15.18 2.06 3.30
CA ARG A 115 15.93 1.04 2.56
C ARG A 115 15.32 0.76 1.19
N TYR A 116 14.00 0.89 1.09
CA TYR A 116 13.22 0.54 -0.09
C TYR A 116 12.40 1.72 -0.60
N SER A 117 12.33 1.85 -1.92
CA SER A 117 11.35 2.76 -2.54
C SER A 117 9.93 2.19 -2.42
N GLY A 118 8.91 3.01 -2.68
CA GLY A 118 7.52 2.53 -2.65
C GLY A 118 7.24 1.39 -3.65
N LEU A 119 7.92 1.36 -4.80
CA LEU A 119 7.77 0.27 -5.77
C LEU A 119 8.52 -0.99 -5.31
N ASP A 120 9.73 -0.84 -4.78
CA ASP A 120 10.49 -1.94 -4.23
C ASP A 120 9.73 -2.60 -3.08
N ALA A 121 9.16 -1.81 -2.17
CA ALA A 121 8.34 -2.29 -1.06
C ALA A 121 7.09 -3.08 -1.52
N PHE A 122 6.58 -2.78 -2.72
CA PHE A 122 5.51 -3.57 -3.33
C PHE A 122 6.00 -4.88 -3.95
N GLN A 123 7.22 -4.89 -4.52
CA GLN A 123 7.79 -6.04 -5.23
C GLN A 123 8.51 -7.01 -4.29
N TYR A 124 9.26 -6.49 -3.32
CA TYR A 124 9.99 -7.32 -2.37
C TYR A 124 9.07 -7.79 -1.24
N THR A 125 8.99 -9.10 -1.09
CA THR A 125 8.19 -9.75 -0.05
C THR A 125 9.05 -10.42 1.02
N ASN A 126 10.38 -10.38 0.86
CA ASN A 126 11.32 -11.01 1.77
C ASN A 126 11.76 -9.97 2.79
N GLY A 127 11.11 -9.94 3.96
CA GLY A 127 11.52 -9.15 5.10
C GLY A 127 12.36 -9.94 6.10
N ALA A 128 12.94 -9.27 7.09
CA ALA A 128 13.71 -9.90 8.16
C ALA A 128 12.91 -10.95 8.94
N TYR A 129 11.60 -10.85 8.89
CA TYR A 129 10.68 -11.76 9.59
C TYR A 129 10.20 -12.95 8.77
N GLU A 130 10.58 -13.08 7.52
CA GLU A 130 10.15 -14.20 6.65
C GLU A 130 10.46 -15.56 7.28
N SER A 131 11.58 -15.68 7.97
CA SER A 131 11.98 -16.91 8.67
C SER A 131 11.06 -17.32 9.82
N TYR A 132 10.27 -16.41 10.33
CA TYR A 132 9.30 -16.67 11.41
C TYR A 132 7.89 -16.97 10.91
N VAL A 133 7.66 -16.81 9.60
CA VAL A 133 6.38 -17.12 8.98
C VAL A 133 6.33 -18.61 8.66
N PRO A 134 5.26 -19.35 9.05
CA PRO A 134 5.08 -20.74 8.65
C PRO A 134 5.10 -20.90 7.13
N GLU A 135 5.73 -21.96 6.63
CA GLU A 135 5.91 -22.21 5.17
C GLU A 135 4.59 -22.17 4.38
N ASN A 136 3.51 -22.64 4.96
CA ASN A 136 2.18 -22.62 4.33
C ASN A 136 1.59 -21.21 4.16
N LEU A 137 2.17 -20.20 4.81
CA LEU A 137 1.80 -18.79 4.70
C LEU A 137 2.78 -17.98 3.87
N HIS A 138 3.90 -18.58 3.45
CA HIS A 138 4.83 -17.91 2.55
C HIS A 138 4.14 -17.60 1.23
N ARG A 139 4.33 -16.38 0.75
CA ARG A 139 3.87 -16.01 -0.58
C ARG A 139 4.71 -16.75 -1.61
N HIS A 140 4.10 -17.68 -2.33
CA HIS A 140 4.77 -18.29 -3.48
C HIS A 140 5.10 -17.19 -4.49
N LYS A 141 6.39 -17.05 -4.83
CA LYS A 141 6.81 -16.18 -5.93
C LYS A 141 6.09 -16.64 -7.21
N PRO A 142 5.54 -15.71 -8.02
CA PRO A 142 4.94 -16.08 -9.30
C PRO A 142 5.93 -16.70 -10.26
#